data_9277d3aa855a56ce4e712a4acfbfb93e
#
_entry.id   9277d3aa855a56ce4e712a4acfbfb93e
#
_cell.length_a   1.000
_cell.length_b   1.000
_cell.length_c   1.000
_cell.angle_alpha   90.00
_cell.angle_beta   90.00
_cell.angle_gamma   90.00
#
_symmetry.space_group_name_H-M   'P 1'
#
loop_
_entity.id
_entity.type
_entity.pdbx_description
1 polymer ?
#
loop_
_entity_poly.entity_id
_entity_poly.type
_entity_poly.pdbx_seq_one_letter_code
_entity_poly.pdbx_strand_id
1 'polypeptide(L)'
;MITPTKAARLSSRWLATLVVVVVVAGCASSSKPKPQPLEPLTPKIGGSLAWSQRVGGVKFPLEVAVTKGVFTVAGDDGTVLALDAQTGREIWRANAGAKLSAGVGSDGRFAAVVTREGELVVFDQGAIKWRKPLGTRVATAPLVAGERVFVLGVDRMVQAFDEIDGRKLWSLQRPGDPLTLAQSGVLAPFKDTLIVGQGPRMAGVDPLHGSVRWEVSVGSPRGANEIERLADLVGPAARVGDLVCARSFQASVGCVNAERGAVVWTKNVGGIDGVAADDRYVYAGDASDRITAWKIATGDMAWTSDKLQYRGLSAPLSIGKTVVFGDADGTVHWLARDTGQAQLRLPTDGSAIVAAPVASGSTMLVVTRNGGLFAFRP
;
A
#
# COMPACT_ATOMS: atom_id res chain seq x y z
N MET A 1 6.48 87.14 44.44
CA MET A 1 7.48 86.07 44.66
C MET A 1 6.71 84.76 44.76
N ILE A 2 6.69 83.97 43.66
CA ILE A 2 6.00 82.74 43.61
C ILE A 2 6.98 81.75 42.94
N THR A 3 7.41 80.76 43.67
CA THR A 3 8.31 79.69 43.22
C THR A 3 7.54 78.63 42.46
N PRO A 4 8.07 78.03 41.33
CA PRO A 4 7.37 77.02 40.62
C PRO A 4 7.76 75.62 41.12
N THR A 5 6.73 74.72 41.20
CA THR A 5 6.75 73.37 41.62
C THR A 5 7.35 72.45 40.50
N LYS A 6 8.30 71.64 40.86
CA LYS A 6 8.88 70.62 39.93
C LYS A 6 7.93 69.44 39.70
N ALA A 7 7.53 69.23 38.47
CA ALA A 7 6.84 67.99 38.04
C ALA A 7 7.84 66.87 37.83
N ALA A 8 7.62 65.78 38.52
CA ALA A 8 8.40 64.49 38.34
C ALA A 8 8.01 63.78 37.07
N ARG A 9 8.97 63.54 36.20
CA ARG A 9 8.81 62.65 35.02
C ARG A 9 8.93 61.23 35.49
N LEU A 10 7.83 60.48 35.45
CA LEU A 10 7.85 59.01 35.52
C LEU A 10 8.34 58.45 34.18
N SER A 11 9.39 57.67 34.26
CA SER A 11 10.07 57.08 33.10
C SER A 11 9.25 55.92 32.48
N SER A 12 9.02 56.05 31.16
CA SER A 12 8.27 55.11 30.29
C SER A 12 8.99 53.79 30.02
N ARG A 13 9.82 53.27 30.92
CA ARG A 13 10.64 52.05 30.72
C ARG A 13 9.98 50.76 31.17
N TRP A 14 8.83 50.78 31.81
CA TRP A 14 8.18 49.57 32.35
C TRP A 14 7.05 49.00 31.48
N LEU A 15 6.64 49.65 30.41
CA LEU A 15 5.61 49.17 29.50
C LEU A 15 6.13 48.33 28.34
N ALA A 16 7.44 48.32 28.08
CA ALA A 16 8.03 47.56 26.98
C ALA A 16 8.33 46.06 27.33
N THR A 17 8.35 45.73 28.62
CA THR A 17 8.73 44.37 29.08
C THR A 17 7.54 43.42 29.22
N LEU A 18 6.29 43.91 29.17
CA LEU A 18 5.09 43.08 29.33
C LEU A 18 4.50 42.54 27.99
N VAL A 19 4.95 43.08 26.84
CA VAL A 19 4.42 42.68 25.53
C VAL A 19 5.21 41.52 24.89
N VAL A 20 6.44 41.26 25.36
CA VAL A 20 7.30 40.21 24.77
C VAL A 20 7.01 38.80 25.31
N VAL A 21 6.31 38.65 26.44
CA VAL A 21 6.05 37.31 27.07
C VAL A 21 4.83 36.60 26.51
N VAL A 22 3.97 37.26 25.72
CA VAL A 22 2.71 36.63 25.21
C VAL A 22 2.88 35.94 23.84
N VAL A 23 4.01 36.08 23.14
CA VAL A 23 4.19 35.54 21.76
C VAL A 23 4.84 34.15 21.72
N VAL A 24 5.26 33.58 22.84
CA VAL A 24 5.95 32.24 22.87
C VAL A 24 5.03 31.06 23.21
N ALA A 25 3.75 31.29 23.47
CA ALA A 25 2.80 30.20 23.82
C ALA A 25 2.03 29.60 22.63
N GLY A 26 2.49 29.80 21.38
CA GLY A 26 1.77 29.41 20.15
C GLY A 26 2.31 28.22 19.37
N CYS A 27 3.27 27.46 19.91
CA CYS A 27 3.61 26.14 19.34
C CYS A 27 2.81 25.05 20.08
N ALA A 28 1.51 25.00 19.86
CA ALA A 28 0.77 23.79 20.15
C ALA A 28 1.29 22.70 19.20
N SER A 29 2.17 21.84 19.70
CA SER A 29 2.50 20.58 19.03
C SER A 29 1.16 19.86 18.81
N SER A 30 0.75 19.71 17.55
CA SER A 30 -0.38 18.86 17.22
C SER A 30 0.00 17.45 17.61
N SER A 31 -0.39 17.02 18.81
CA SER A 31 -0.20 15.64 19.24
C SER A 31 -0.93 14.75 18.24
N LYS A 32 -0.22 13.80 17.64
CA LYS A 32 -0.87 12.81 16.76
C LYS A 32 -2.05 12.20 17.52
N PRO A 33 -3.20 12.00 16.87
CA PRO A 33 -4.33 11.31 17.51
C PRO A 33 -3.88 9.98 18.09
N LYS A 34 -4.35 9.67 19.30
CA LYS A 34 -4.03 8.39 19.95
C LYS A 34 -4.82 7.26 19.29
N PRO A 35 -4.22 6.06 19.15
CA PRO A 35 -4.93 4.89 18.68
C PRO A 35 -6.17 4.62 19.54
N GLN A 36 -7.30 4.27 18.88
CA GLN A 36 -8.51 3.84 19.57
C GLN A 36 -8.19 2.62 20.44
N PRO A 37 -8.51 2.63 21.76
CA PRO A 37 -8.30 1.48 22.61
C PRO A 37 -9.11 0.27 22.09
N LEU A 38 -8.49 -0.92 22.16
CA LEU A 38 -9.15 -2.14 21.71
C LEU A 38 -10.16 -2.61 22.78
N GLU A 39 -11.43 -2.70 22.41
CA GLU A 39 -12.46 -3.30 23.26
C GLU A 39 -12.16 -4.79 23.52
N PRO A 40 -12.47 -5.33 24.70
CA PRO A 40 -12.41 -6.75 24.94
C PRO A 40 -13.19 -7.52 23.88
N LEU A 41 -12.62 -8.61 23.37
CA LEU A 41 -13.24 -9.41 22.32
C LEU A 41 -13.25 -10.89 22.71
N THR A 42 -14.45 -11.46 22.82
CA THR A 42 -14.61 -12.91 22.81
C THR A 42 -14.60 -13.36 21.36
N PRO A 43 -13.65 -14.24 20.94
CA PRO A 43 -13.59 -14.73 19.57
C PRO A 43 -14.92 -15.35 19.13
N LYS A 44 -15.38 -14.98 17.93
CA LYS A 44 -16.62 -15.50 17.33
C LYS A 44 -16.33 -16.52 16.20
N ILE A 45 -15.09 -16.59 15.77
CA ILE A 45 -14.60 -17.56 14.80
C ILE A 45 -13.31 -18.20 15.31
N GLY A 46 -13.00 -19.39 14.82
CA GLY A 46 -11.71 -20.02 15.02
C GLY A 46 -10.61 -19.26 14.32
N GLY A 47 -9.37 -19.56 14.69
CA GLY A 47 -8.17 -19.08 14.05
C GLY A 47 -6.95 -19.26 14.93
N SER A 48 -5.87 -19.72 14.34
CA SER A 48 -4.62 -19.98 15.04
C SER A 48 -3.41 -19.75 14.15
N LEU A 49 -2.24 -19.52 14.78
CA LEU A 49 -0.97 -19.48 14.08
C LEU A 49 -0.65 -20.89 13.57
N ALA A 50 -0.55 -21.05 12.25
CA ALA A 50 -0.19 -22.30 11.62
C ALA A 50 1.32 -22.52 11.56
N TRP A 51 2.04 -21.48 11.18
CA TRP A 51 3.51 -21.47 11.16
C TRP A 51 4.04 -20.03 11.19
N SER A 52 5.30 -19.88 11.54
CA SER A 52 6.02 -18.60 11.43
C SER A 52 7.41 -18.82 10.84
N GLN A 53 7.89 -17.81 10.11
CA GLN A 53 9.21 -17.75 9.49
C GLN A 53 9.78 -16.34 9.62
N ARG A 54 11.01 -16.12 9.16
CA ARG A 54 11.63 -14.82 9.12
C ARG A 54 12.34 -14.54 7.80
N VAL A 55 12.19 -13.28 7.36
CA VAL A 55 12.99 -12.65 6.32
C VAL A 55 13.74 -11.47 6.94
N GLY A 56 14.61 -10.77 6.23
CA GLY A 56 15.15 -9.48 6.66
C GLY A 56 14.05 -8.47 6.96
N GLY A 57 14.33 -7.47 7.80
CA GLY A 57 13.36 -6.41 8.10
C GLY A 57 12.80 -5.76 6.83
N VAL A 58 11.61 -5.18 6.89
CA VAL A 58 10.93 -4.58 5.74
C VAL A 58 10.86 -3.07 5.91
N LYS A 59 11.57 -2.33 5.02
CA LYS A 59 11.66 -0.85 5.02
C LYS A 59 11.34 -0.24 3.65
N PHE A 60 10.62 -0.97 2.84
CA PHE A 60 10.17 -0.56 1.51
C PHE A 60 8.73 -1.03 1.30
N PRO A 61 7.99 -0.51 0.32
CA PRO A 61 6.68 -1.02 -0.04
C PRO A 61 6.78 -2.47 -0.51
N LEU A 62 6.39 -3.41 0.37
CA LEU A 62 6.44 -4.84 0.08
C LEU A 62 5.09 -5.32 -0.42
N GLU A 63 5.11 -6.04 -1.52
CA GLU A 63 4.04 -6.93 -1.96
C GLU A 63 4.49 -8.38 -1.83
N VAL A 64 3.63 -9.22 -1.32
CA VAL A 64 3.86 -10.67 -1.26
C VAL A 64 3.24 -11.30 -2.49
N ALA A 65 4.06 -11.96 -3.31
CA ALA A 65 3.52 -12.70 -4.45
C ALA A 65 2.94 -14.04 -3.98
N VAL A 66 1.75 -14.37 -4.50
CA VAL A 66 1.05 -15.64 -4.21
C VAL A 66 0.82 -16.37 -5.52
N THR A 67 1.46 -17.51 -5.69
CA THR A 67 1.34 -18.29 -6.93
C THR A 67 1.36 -19.79 -6.64
N LYS A 68 0.31 -20.50 -7.05
CA LYS A 68 0.23 -21.97 -6.99
C LYS A 68 0.60 -22.58 -5.62
N GLY A 69 0.14 -21.98 -4.52
CA GLY A 69 0.43 -22.51 -3.17
C GLY A 69 1.80 -22.07 -2.61
N VAL A 70 2.44 -21.09 -3.23
CA VAL A 70 3.73 -20.53 -2.80
C VAL A 70 3.55 -19.07 -2.43
N PHE A 71 4.13 -18.67 -1.29
CA PHE A 71 4.36 -17.27 -0.94
C PHE A 71 5.78 -16.89 -1.30
N THR A 72 5.96 -15.85 -2.10
CA THR A 72 7.28 -15.27 -2.37
C THR A 72 7.37 -13.92 -1.67
N VAL A 73 8.37 -13.75 -0.81
CA VAL A 73 8.53 -12.60 0.10
C VAL A 73 9.96 -12.07 0.01
N ALA A 74 10.17 -10.79 0.27
CA ALA A 74 11.50 -10.21 0.28
C ALA A 74 11.75 -9.34 1.51
N GLY A 75 13.02 -9.24 1.94
CA GLY A 75 13.51 -8.38 3.01
C GLY A 75 14.35 -7.22 2.52
N ASP A 76 14.50 -6.19 3.35
CA ASP A 76 15.28 -4.97 3.05
C ASP A 76 16.76 -5.27 2.75
N ASP A 77 17.28 -6.37 3.28
CA ASP A 77 18.67 -6.82 3.09
C ASP A 77 18.95 -7.50 1.74
N GLY A 78 17.95 -7.57 0.87
CA GLY A 78 18.06 -8.24 -0.42
C GLY A 78 17.66 -9.71 -0.41
N THR A 79 17.31 -10.27 0.75
CA THR A 79 16.84 -11.66 0.83
C THR A 79 15.50 -11.82 0.14
N VAL A 80 15.36 -12.86 -0.67
CA VAL A 80 14.11 -13.29 -1.31
C VAL A 80 13.85 -14.75 -0.96
N LEU A 81 12.63 -15.05 -0.50
CA LEU A 81 12.20 -16.37 -0.05
C LEU A 81 10.98 -16.83 -0.83
N ALA A 82 10.98 -18.09 -1.25
CA ALA A 82 9.77 -18.79 -1.65
C ALA A 82 9.43 -19.86 -0.60
N LEU A 83 8.20 -19.81 -0.10
CA LEU A 83 7.72 -20.66 0.98
C LEU A 83 6.48 -21.44 0.53
N ASP A 84 6.44 -22.71 0.86
CA ASP A 84 5.20 -23.47 0.76
C ASP A 84 4.14 -22.84 1.67
N ALA A 85 3.01 -22.46 1.11
CA ALA A 85 2.00 -21.71 1.83
C ALA A 85 1.35 -22.51 2.97
N GLN A 86 1.28 -23.82 2.85
CA GLN A 86 0.67 -24.66 3.86
C GLN A 86 1.59 -24.93 5.05
N THR A 87 2.86 -25.18 4.78
CA THR A 87 3.79 -25.66 5.81
C THR A 87 4.78 -24.61 6.29
N GLY A 88 4.92 -23.49 5.55
CA GLY A 88 5.99 -22.51 5.79
C GLY A 88 7.39 -23.02 5.45
N ARG A 89 7.50 -24.22 4.87
CA ARG A 89 8.80 -24.79 4.46
C ARG A 89 9.40 -23.94 3.34
N GLU A 90 10.66 -23.62 3.48
CA GLU A 90 11.43 -22.92 2.46
C GLU A 90 11.60 -23.84 1.23
N ILE A 91 11.20 -23.32 0.06
CA ILE A 91 11.38 -23.96 -1.25
C ILE A 91 12.74 -23.54 -1.80
N TRP A 92 13.00 -22.24 -1.78
CA TRP A 92 14.31 -21.66 -2.09
C TRP A 92 14.51 -20.33 -1.38
N ARG A 93 15.79 -19.97 -1.23
CA ARG A 93 16.26 -18.69 -0.69
C ARG A 93 17.31 -18.13 -1.64
N ALA A 94 17.23 -16.82 -1.89
CA ALA A 94 18.18 -16.08 -2.70
C ALA A 94 18.51 -14.74 -2.05
N ASN A 95 19.53 -14.06 -2.57
CA ASN A 95 19.83 -12.70 -2.17
C ASN A 95 20.17 -11.86 -3.40
N ALA A 96 19.57 -10.68 -3.51
CA ALA A 96 19.82 -9.73 -4.58
C ALA A 96 21.21 -9.05 -4.48
N GLY A 97 21.93 -9.22 -3.39
CA GLY A 97 23.24 -8.61 -3.16
C GLY A 97 23.21 -7.12 -2.84
N ALA A 98 22.02 -6.52 -2.71
CA ALA A 98 21.82 -5.11 -2.42
C ALA A 98 20.49 -4.90 -1.70
N LYS A 99 20.32 -3.73 -1.04
CA LYS A 99 19.06 -3.36 -0.38
C LYS A 99 17.96 -3.13 -1.40
N LEU A 100 16.74 -3.53 -1.05
CA LEU A 100 15.60 -3.43 -1.94
C LEU A 100 14.84 -2.10 -1.79
N SER A 101 14.23 -1.67 -2.89
CA SER A 101 13.27 -0.56 -2.98
C SER A 101 11.86 -1.02 -3.34
N ALA A 102 11.72 -2.17 -4.01
CA ALA A 102 10.44 -2.73 -4.41
C ALA A 102 10.53 -4.25 -4.61
N GLY A 103 9.45 -4.94 -4.33
CA GLY A 103 9.32 -6.39 -4.52
C GLY A 103 8.16 -6.94 -3.69
N VAL A 104 7.76 -8.17 -3.97
CA VAL A 104 8.28 -9.10 -4.96
C VAL A 104 7.18 -9.42 -5.98
N GLY A 105 7.54 -9.50 -7.25
CA GLY A 105 6.69 -10.10 -8.26
C GLY A 105 7.12 -11.54 -8.56
N SER A 106 6.17 -12.44 -8.78
CA SER A 106 6.49 -13.83 -9.17
C SER A 106 5.35 -14.48 -9.92
N ASP A 107 5.67 -15.32 -10.88
CA ASP A 107 4.74 -16.22 -11.58
C ASP A 107 4.79 -17.66 -11.04
N GLY A 108 5.64 -17.90 -10.03
CA GLY A 108 5.89 -19.20 -9.39
C GLY A 108 7.18 -19.88 -9.87
N ARG A 109 7.76 -19.48 -10.99
CA ARG A 109 9.10 -19.89 -11.44
C ARG A 109 10.09 -18.74 -11.28
N PHE A 110 9.79 -17.61 -11.92
CA PHE A 110 10.59 -16.41 -11.83
C PHE A 110 10.14 -15.54 -10.67
N ALA A 111 11.08 -14.85 -10.06
CA ALA A 111 10.83 -13.83 -9.07
C ALA A 111 11.64 -12.58 -9.40
N ALA A 112 11.05 -11.40 -9.21
CA ALA A 112 11.63 -10.13 -9.56
C ALA A 112 11.58 -9.14 -8.39
N VAL A 113 12.70 -8.46 -8.12
CA VAL A 113 12.81 -7.38 -7.14
C VAL A 113 13.59 -6.21 -7.74
N VAL A 114 13.47 -5.03 -7.13
CA VAL A 114 14.28 -3.87 -7.52
C VAL A 114 15.10 -3.40 -6.34
N THR A 115 16.38 -3.13 -6.60
CA THR A 115 17.31 -2.60 -5.60
C THR A 115 17.14 -1.08 -5.43
N ARG A 116 17.68 -0.53 -4.35
CA ARG A 116 17.70 0.94 -4.11
C ARG A 116 18.51 1.71 -5.14
N GLU A 117 19.46 1.04 -5.77
CA GLU A 117 20.29 1.56 -6.85
C GLU A 117 19.56 1.59 -8.19
N GLY A 118 18.30 1.11 -8.24
CA GLY A 118 17.48 1.10 -9.46
C GLY A 118 17.83 -0.05 -10.41
N GLU A 119 18.30 -1.18 -9.87
CA GLU A 119 18.57 -2.39 -10.66
C GLU A 119 17.43 -3.39 -10.48
N LEU A 120 16.86 -3.87 -11.57
CA LEU A 120 15.94 -5.00 -11.61
C LEU A 120 16.75 -6.30 -11.56
N VAL A 121 16.43 -7.14 -10.58
CA VAL A 121 17.05 -8.46 -10.39
C VAL A 121 15.99 -9.53 -10.55
N VAL A 122 16.21 -10.46 -11.46
CA VAL A 122 15.31 -11.58 -11.72
C VAL A 122 15.99 -12.89 -11.36
N PHE A 123 15.24 -13.73 -10.64
CA PHE A 123 15.65 -15.05 -10.20
C PHE A 123 14.84 -16.12 -10.95
N ASP A 124 15.49 -17.23 -11.30
CA ASP A 124 14.87 -18.47 -11.75
C ASP A 124 15.05 -19.51 -10.62
N GLN A 125 13.99 -19.83 -9.90
CA GLN A 125 13.98 -20.78 -8.78
C GLN A 125 15.08 -20.54 -7.73
N GLY A 126 15.33 -19.26 -7.40
CA GLY A 126 16.32 -18.86 -6.41
C GLY A 126 17.72 -18.58 -6.96
N ALA A 127 18.02 -18.90 -8.21
CA ALA A 127 19.26 -18.50 -8.86
C ALA A 127 19.09 -17.17 -9.59
N ILE A 128 20.04 -16.22 -9.46
CA ILE A 128 20.00 -14.99 -10.26
C ILE A 128 20.08 -15.34 -11.74
N LYS A 129 19.06 -14.99 -12.49
CA LYS A 129 18.98 -15.22 -13.92
C LYS A 129 19.64 -14.11 -14.71
N TRP A 130 19.26 -12.87 -14.39
CA TRP A 130 19.82 -11.66 -14.98
C TRP A 130 19.59 -10.43 -14.10
N ARG A 131 20.28 -9.33 -14.43
CA ARG A 131 20.16 -8.02 -13.81
C ARG A 131 20.12 -6.94 -14.87
N LYS A 132 19.32 -5.87 -14.64
CA LYS A 132 19.22 -4.73 -15.58
C LYS A 132 19.07 -3.41 -14.82
N PRO A 133 19.87 -2.38 -15.13
CA PRO A 133 19.65 -1.03 -14.65
C PRO A 133 18.38 -0.46 -15.30
N LEU A 134 17.53 0.16 -14.49
CA LEU A 134 16.24 0.70 -14.94
C LEU A 134 16.32 2.17 -15.34
N GLY A 135 17.31 2.92 -14.83
CA GLY A 135 17.45 4.36 -15.06
C GLY A 135 16.45 5.21 -14.25
N THR A 136 15.62 4.59 -13.42
CA THR A 136 14.63 5.25 -12.57
C THR A 136 14.51 4.53 -11.22
N ARG A 137 13.96 5.23 -10.22
CA ARG A 137 13.58 4.60 -8.96
C ARG A 137 12.27 3.84 -9.13
N VAL A 138 12.11 2.79 -8.33
CA VAL A 138 10.91 1.95 -8.34
C VAL A 138 10.44 1.73 -6.90
N ALA A 139 9.15 1.92 -6.66
CA ALA A 139 8.48 1.64 -5.38
C ALA A 139 7.37 0.59 -5.53
N THR A 140 6.93 0.32 -6.76
CA THR A 140 5.93 -0.69 -7.09
C THR A 140 6.61 -2.03 -7.35
N ALA A 141 6.12 -3.11 -6.76
CA ALA A 141 6.65 -4.44 -7.04
C ALA A 141 6.59 -4.73 -8.54
N PRO A 142 7.66 -5.28 -9.14
CA PRO A 142 7.61 -5.73 -10.52
C PRO A 142 6.49 -6.76 -10.72
N LEU A 143 5.87 -6.79 -11.88
CA LEU A 143 4.91 -7.83 -12.24
C LEU A 143 5.60 -8.84 -13.17
N VAL A 144 5.59 -10.10 -12.76
CA VAL A 144 6.05 -11.23 -13.61
C VAL A 144 4.80 -11.94 -14.14
N ALA A 145 4.55 -11.83 -15.43
CA ALA A 145 3.38 -12.43 -16.07
C ALA A 145 3.54 -12.50 -17.60
N GLY A 146 3.05 -13.58 -18.22
CA GLY A 146 3.00 -13.71 -19.67
C GLY A 146 4.37 -13.64 -20.33
N GLU A 147 5.34 -14.34 -19.77
CA GLU A 147 6.73 -14.40 -20.25
C GLU A 147 7.44 -13.03 -20.25
N ARG A 148 7.00 -12.13 -19.35
CA ARG A 148 7.52 -10.76 -19.23
C ARG A 148 7.65 -10.34 -17.77
N VAL A 149 8.59 -9.43 -17.58
CA VAL A 149 8.72 -8.67 -16.33
C VAL A 149 8.37 -7.21 -16.62
N PHE A 150 7.33 -6.70 -15.98
CA PHE A 150 6.90 -5.31 -16.09
C PHE A 150 7.35 -4.54 -14.85
N VAL A 151 7.77 -3.30 -15.08
CA VAL A 151 8.23 -2.39 -14.02
C VAL A 151 7.55 -1.04 -14.21
N LEU A 152 7.04 -0.48 -13.11
CA LEU A 152 6.49 0.88 -13.03
C LEU A 152 7.44 1.75 -12.21
N GLY A 153 8.10 2.69 -12.88
CA GLY A 153 8.98 3.68 -12.25
C GLY A 153 8.20 4.79 -11.53
N VAL A 154 8.85 5.45 -10.57
CA VAL A 154 8.28 6.66 -9.93
C VAL A 154 8.15 7.83 -10.91
N ASP A 155 8.86 7.80 -12.02
CA ASP A 155 8.73 8.73 -13.16
C ASP A 155 7.55 8.39 -14.08
N ARG A 156 6.69 7.43 -13.71
CA ARG A 156 5.54 6.91 -14.47
C ARG A 156 5.94 6.18 -15.75
N MET A 157 7.23 5.86 -15.94
CA MET A 157 7.66 5.01 -17.03
C MET A 157 7.29 3.55 -16.74
N VAL A 158 6.59 2.92 -17.68
CA VAL A 158 6.38 1.47 -17.69
C VAL A 158 7.38 0.85 -18.62
N GLN A 159 8.09 -0.18 -18.17
CA GLN A 159 9.06 -0.91 -18.95
C GLN A 159 8.70 -2.40 -18.94
N ALA A 160 8.83 -3.07 -20.07
CA ALA A 160 8.69 -4.51 -20.20
C ALA A 160 9.99 -5.14 -20.64
N PHE A 161 10.32 -6.25 -20.02
CA PHE A 161 11.50 -7.06 -20.30
C PHE A 161 11.08 -8.50 -20.58
N ASP A 162 11.83 -9.16 -21.45
CA ASP A 162 11.75 -10.62 -21.61
C ASP A 162 12.18 -11.30 -20.29
N GLU A 163 11.41 -12.26 -19.81
CA GLU A 163 11.70 -12.89 -18.51
C GLU A 163 12.92 -13.80 -18.55
N ILE A 164 13.30 -14.33 -19.75
CA ILE A 164 14.37 -15.31 -19.91
C ILE A 164 15.74 -14.63 -19.97
N ASP A 165 15.89 -13.55 -20.77
CA ASP A 165 17.17 -12.91 -21.05
C ASP A 165 17.26 -11.45 -20.57
N GLY A 166 16.16 -10.87 -20.11
CA GLY A 166 16.09 -9.48 -19.64
C GLY A 166 16.23 -8.46 -20.76
N ARG A 167 16.02 -8.83 -22.02
CA ARG A 167 15.97 -7.89 -23.13
C ARG A 167 14.78 -6.96 -23.00
N LYS A 168 15.01 -5.64 -23.08
CA LYS A 168 13.93 -4.68 -23.06
C LYS A 168 13.07 -4.85 -24.32
N LEU A 169 11.76 -5.08 -24.11
CA LEU A 169 10.79 -5.27 -25.18
C LEU A 169 10.20 -3.94 -25.63
N TRP A 170 9.76 -3.14 -24.66
CA TRP A 170 9.19 -1.81 -24.89
C TRP A 170 9.27 -0.94 -23.64
N SER A 171 9.01 0.35 -23.83
CA SER A 171 8.79 1.30 -22.74
C SER A 171 7.68 2.27 -23.11
N LEU A 172 6.86 2.64 -22.12
CA LEU A 172 5.77 3.60 -22.24
C LEU A 172 6.00 4.73 -21.23
N GLN A 173 6.32 5.93 -21.72
CA GLN A 173 6.42 7.14 -20.93
C GLN A 173 5.14 7.95 -21.06
N ARG A 174 4.58 8.38 -19.93
CA ARG A 174 3.39 9.25 -19.93
C ARG A 174 3.74 10.60 -19.34
N PRO A 175 3.25 11.69 -19.94
CA PRO A 175 3.34 13.02 -19.33
C PRO A 175 2.59 13.06 -18.00
N GLY A 176 3.08 13.83 -17.04
CA GLY A 176 2.42 14.02 -15.76
C GLY A 176 3.21 14.96 -14.86
N ASP A 177 2.63 15.27 -13.71
CA ASP A 177 3.31 16.09 -12.70
C ASP A 177 4.63 15.43 -12.28
N PRO A 178 5.69 16.20 -12.06
CA PRO A 178 7.00 15.65 -11.68
C PRO A 178 7.00 15.00 -10.30
N LEU A 179 6.07 15.38 -9.43
CA LEU A 179 5.95 14.85 -8.09
C LEU A 179 5.09 13.58 -8.08
N THR A 180 5.64 12.48 -7.57
CA THR A 180 4.97 11.20 -7.40
C THR A 180 5.17 10.65 -6.01
N LEU A 181 4.28 9.77 -5.57
CA LEU A 181 4.41 9.07 -4.30
C LEU A 181 5.52 8.02 -4.35
N ALA A 182 6.29 7.91 -3.27
CA ALA A 182 7.22 6.80 -3.05
C ALA A 182 6.52 5.62 -2.37
N GLN A 183 5.35 5.25 -2.88
CA GLN A 183 4.52 4.12 -2.43
C GLN A 183 4.31 3.13 -3.58
N SER A 184 3.89 1.90 -3.24
CA SER A 184 3.46 0.94 -4.26
C SER A 184 2.28 1.51 -5.04
N GLY A 185 2.42 1.54 -6.36
CA GLY A 185 1.36 1.91 -7.29
C GLY A 185 0.55 0.68 -7.72
N VAL A 186 -0.25 0.86 -8.77
CA VAL A 186 -1.06 -0.22 -9.35
C VAL A 186 -0.36 -0.77 -10.59
N LEU A 187 0.03 -2.04 -10.55
CA LEU A 187 0.56 -2.81 -11.68
C LEU A 187 0.03 -4.23 -11.58
N ALA A 188 -0.93 -4.61 -12.41
CA ALA A 188 -1.65 -5.87 -12.30
C ALA A 188 -2.04 -6.48 -13.64
N PRO A 189 -2.13 -7.82 -13.75
CA PRO A 189 -2.59 -8.47 -14.97
C PRO A 189 -4.13 -8.54 -15.01
N PHE A 190 -4.68 -8.33 -16.18
CA PHE A 190 -6.09 -8.52 -16.46
C PHE A 190 -6.27 -9.13 -17.85
N LYS A 191 -6.57 -10.44 -17.91
CA LYS A 191 -6.66 -11.17 -19.19
C LYS A 191 -5.41 -10.90 -20.06
N ASP A 192 -5.59 -10.34 -21.25
CA ASP A 192 -4.54 -9.92 -22.19
C ASP A 192 -4.14 -8.43 -22.05
N THR A 193 -4.47 -7.80 -20.92
CA THR A 193 -4.25 -6.38 -20.66
C THR A 193 -3.42 -6.18 -19.39
N LEU A 194 -2.45 -5.29 -19.44
CA LEU A 194 -1.71 -4.81 -18.28
C LEU A 194 -2.44 -3.61 -17.68
N ILE A 195 -2.88 -3.70 -16.43
CA ILE A 195 -3.47 -2.58 -15.69
C ILE A 195 -2.35 -1.78 -15.03
N VAL A 196 -2.33 -0.48 -15.28
CA VAL A 196 -1.31 0.43 -14.77
C VAL A 196 -1.95 1.65 -14.12
N GLY A 197 -1.51 1.98 -12.92
CA GLY A 197 -1.80 3.25 -12.25
C GLY A 197 -0.81 4.31 -12.72
N GLN A 198 -1.33 5.42 -13.27
CA GLN A 198 -0.52 6.54 -13.72
C GLN A 198 -1.08 7.86 -13.19
N GLY A 199 -0.55 8.33 -12.05
CA GLY A 199 -1.18 9.40 -11.30
C GLY A 199 -2.59 8.97 -10.86
N PRO A 200 -3.62 9.81 -10.95
CA PRO A 200 -4.99 9.49 -10.56
C PRO A 200 -5.74 8.62 -11.58
N ARG A 201 -5.08 8.16 -12.63
CA ARG A 201 -5.68 7.44 -13.74
C ARG A 201 -5.30 5.96 -13.71
N MET A 202 -6.21 5.14 -14.14
CA MET A 202 -5.99 3.73 -14.45
C MET A 202 -5.97 3.55 -15.95
N ALA A 203 -4.95 2.89 -16.46
CA ALA A 203 -4.80 2.59 -17.87
C ALA A 203 -4.78 1.08 -18.12
N GLY A 204 -5.42 0.64 -19.19
CA GLY A 204 -5.23 -0.68 -19.77
C GLY A 204 -4.22 -0.59 -20.91
N VAL A 205 -3.14 -1.32 -20.82
CA VAL A 205 -2.00 -1.30 -21.74
C VAL A 205 -1.87 -2.66 -22.41
N ASP A 206 -1.57 -2.67 -23.71
CA ASP A 206 -1.20 -3.89 -24.43
C ASP A 206 0.11 -4.44 -23.87
N PRO A 207 0.16 -5.63 -23.26
CA PRO A 207 1.38 -6.16 -22.67
C PRO A 207 2.44 -6.54 -23.70
N LEU A 208 2.07 -6.72 -24.97
CA LEU A 208 3.00 -7.10 -26.04
C LEU A 208 3.75 -5.89 -26.62
N HIS A 209 3.05 -4.74 -26.75
CA HIS A 209 3.58 -3.58 -27.48
C HIS A 209 3.67 -2.31 -26.65
N GLY A 210 3.09 -2.26 -25.44
CA GLY A 210 3.08 -1.07 -24.59
C GLY A 210 2.11 0.03 -25.05
N SER A 211 1.22 -0.24 -26.01
CA SER A 211 0.21 0.73 -26.45
C SER A 211 -0.95 0.82 -25.48
N VAL A 212 -1.44 2.03 -25.23
CA VAL A 212 -2.59 2.26 -24.35
C VAL A 212 -3.88 1.88 -25.08
N ARG A 213 -4.64 0.95 -24.52
CA ARG A 213 -5.96 0.53 -25.03
C ARG A 213 -7.06 1.44 -24.54
N TRP A 214 -7.00 1.82 -23.28
CA TRP A 214 -7.94 2.74 -22.62
C TRP A 214 -7.28 3.41 -21.41
N GLU A 215 -7.86 4.55 -21.00
CA GLU A 215 -7.45 5.29 -19.81
C GLU A 215 -8.65 5.98 -19.18
N VAL A 216 -8.82 5.86 -17.87
CA VAL A 216 -9.92 6.47 -17.13
C VAL A 216 -9.42 7.06 -15.79
N SER A 217 -10.09 8.12 -15.34
CA SER A 217 -9.76 8.76 -14.06
C SER A 217 -10.50 8.07 -12.92
N VAL A 218 -9.76 7.58 -11.91
CA VAL A 218 -10.30 7.04 -10.66
C VAL A 218 -10.40 8.14 -9.60
N GLY A 219 -9.50 9.12 -9.64
CA GLY A 219 -9.49 10.27 -8.75
C GLY A 219 -9.36 11.57 -9.50
N SER A 220 -9.72 12.67 -8.84
CA SER A 220 -9.48 14.02 -9.33
C SER A 220 -8.56 14.74 -8.35
N PRO A 221 -7.35 15.15 -8.78
CA PRO A 221 -6.46 15.93 -7.96
C PRO A 221 -7.15 17.20 -7.45
N ARG A 222 -6.99 17.53 -6.16
CA ARG A 222 -7.58 18.70 -5.53
C ARG A 222 -6.51 19.39 -4.70
N GLY A 223 -6.43 20.70 -4.78
CA GLY A 223 -5.49 21.47 -3.99
C GLY A 223 -4.89 22.64 -4.74
N ALA A 224 -4.30 23.56 -3.98
CA ALA A 224 -3.68 24.78 -4.48
C ALA A 224 -2.22 24.58 -4.91
N ASN A 225 -1.55 23.57 -4.37
CA ASN A 225 -0.14 23.24 -4.64
C ASN A 225 0.04 21.80 -5.11
N GLU A 226 1.24 21.46 -5.56
CA GLU A 226 1.57 20.15 -6.11
C GLU A 226 1.43 19.01 -5.08
N ILE A 227 1.74 19.26 -3.81
CA ILE A 227 1.63 18.26 -2.72
C ILE A 227 0.17 17.94 -2.46
N GLU A 228 -0.71 18.96 -2.40
CA GLU A 228 -2.15 18.76 -2.19
C GLU A 228 -2.81 18.04 -3.38
N ARG A 229 -2.21 18.15 -4.58
CA ARG A 229 -2.69 17.49 -5.79
C ARG A 229 -2.17 16.09 -6.00
N LEU A 230 -1.35 15.56 -5.08
CA LEU A 230 -0.94 14.15 -5.13
C LEU A 230 -2.18 13.24 -5.02
N ALA A 231 -2.44 12.51 -6.06
CA ALA A 231 -3.60 11.63 -6.20
C ALA A 231 -3.24 10.35 -6.96
N ASP A 232 -1.98 9.91 -6.88
CA ASP A 232 -1.53 8.68 -7.53
C ASP A 232 -2.35 7.48 -7.08
N LEU A 233 -2.57 6.52 -7.97
CA LEU A 233 -3.18 5.25 -7.58
C LEU A 233 -2.20 4.46 -6.73
N VAL A 234 -2.66 4.03 -5.55
CA VAL A 234 -1.87 3.25 -4.60
C VAL A 234 -2.35 1.79 -4.58
N GLY A 235 -1.39 0.88 -4.47
CA GLY A 235 -1.63 -0.56 -4.36
C GLY A 235 -1.89 -1.02 -2.92
N PRO A 236 -2.40 -2.25 -2.77
CA PRO A 236 -2.89 -3.11 -3.84
C PRO A 236 -4.22 -2.64 -4.43
N ALA A 237 -4.44 -2.92 -5.70
CA ALA A 237 -5.77 -2.85 -6.32
C ALA A 237 -6.45 -4.22 -6.20
N ALA A 238 -7.76 -4.21 -6.07
CA ALA A 238 -8.56 -5.44 -5.98
C ALA A 238 -9.25 -5.75 -7.31
N ARG A 239 -9.20 -7.01 -7.73
CA ARG A 239 -9.89 -7.50 -8.93
C ARG A 239 -10.99 -8.48 -8.58
N VAL A 240 -12.20 -8.25 -9.11
CA VAL A 240 -13.33 -9.18 -9.01
C VAL A 240 -14.01 -9.28 -10.38
N GLY A 241 -13.88 -10.41 -11.02
CA GLY A 241 -14.36 -10.57 -12.41
C GLY A 241 -13.69 -9.55 -13.34
N ASP A 242 -14.51 -8.72 -13.99
CA ASP A 242 -14.06 -7.65 -14.88
C ASP A 242 -13.87 -6.31 -14.16
N LEU A 243 -14.15 -6.22 -12.88
CA LEU A 243 -13.95 -5.01 -12.09
C LEU A 243 -12.55 -4.98 -11.48
N VAL A 244 -11.89 -3.83 -11.61
CA VAL A 244 -10.66 -3.49 -10.90
C VAL A 244 -10.94 -2.26 -10.05
N CYS A 245 -10.81 -2.40 -8.73
CA CYS A 245 -11.04 -1.33 -7.78
C CYS A 245 -9.71 -0.86 -7.19
N ALA A 246 -9.51 0.44 -7.08
CA ALA A 246 -8.28 1.03 -6.57
C ALA A 246 -8.55 2.29 -5.76
N ARG A 247 -7.58 2.68 -4.97
CA ARG A 247 -7.53 3.97 -4.27
C ARG A 247 -6.69 4.96 -5.05
N SER A 248 -7.18 6.17 -5.18
CA SER A 248 -6.37 7.36 -5.48
C SER A 248 -5.99 8.02 -4.14
N PHE A 249 -4.69 8.20 -3.92
CA PHE A 249 -4.13 8.73 -2.66
C PHE A 249 -4.85 9.99 -2.21
N GLN A 250 -5.31 10.01 -0.96
CA GLN A 250 -6.03 11.11 -0.31
C GLN A 250 -7.23 11.68 -1.10
N ALA A 251 -7.66 11.04 -2.19
CA ALA A 251 -8.70 11.56 -3.06
C ALA A 251 -9.97 10.69 -3.10
N SER A 252 -9.84 9.43 -3.51
CA SER A 252 -11.04 8.61 -3.77
C SER A 252 -10.74 7.11 -3.72
N VAL A 253 -11.82 6.33 -3.66
CA VAL A 253 -11.86 4.91 -4.01
C VAL A 253 -12.78 4.76 -5.21
N GLY A 254 -12.42 3.95 -6.19
CA GLY A 254 -13.26 3.72 -7.36
C GLY A 254 -13.06 2.36 -7.98
N CYS A 255 -14.07 1.89 -8.70
CA CYS A 255 -14.06 0.66 -9.48
C CYS A 255 -14.22 0.97 -10.97
N VAL A 256 -13.42 0.29 -11.77
CA VAL A 256 -13.37 0.39 -13.23
C VAL A 256 -13.72 -0.97 -13.81
N ASN A 257 -14.58 -1.02 -14.82
CA ASN A 257 -14.71 -2.20 -15.66
C ASN A 257 -13.52 -2.24 -16.62
N ALA A 258 -12.57 -3.12 -16.35
CA ALA A 258 -11.30 -3.20 -17.07
C ALA A 258 -11.43 -3.76 -18.50
N GLU A 259 -12.50 -4.51 -18.78
CA GLU A 259 -12.82 -4.99 -20.14
C GLU A 259 -13.25 -3.83 -21.04
N ARG A 260 -14.07 -2.92 -20.50
CA ARG A 260 -14.65 -1.80 -21.25
C ARG A 260 -13.82 -0.51 -21.14
N GLY A 261 -12.87 -0.44 -20.20
CA GLY A 261 -12.16 0.78 -19.88
C GLY A 261 -13.10 1.89 -19.38
N ALA A 262 -14.07 1.54 -18.53
CA ALA A 262 -15.09 2.47 -18.07
C ALA A 262 -15.20 2.51 -16.54
N VAL A 263 -15.29 3.70 -15.97
CA VAL A 263 -15.55 3.88 -14.53
C VAL A 263 -16.96 3.39 -14.21
N VAL A 264 -17.09 2.53 -13.21
CA VAL A 264 -18.39 2.08 -12.70
C VAL A 264 -18.88 3.03 -11.63
N TRP A 265 -18.03 3.35 -10.66
CA TRP A 265 -18.30 4.34 -9.64
C TRP A 265 -17.01 4.87 -9.02
N THR A 266 -17.09 6.04 -8.40
CA THR A 266 -16.05 6.61 -7.54
C THR A 266 -16.68 7.22 -6.29
N LYS A 267 -15.97 7.15 -5.15
CA LYS A 267 -16.34 7.79 -3.88
C LYS A 267 -15.18 8.63 -3.38
N ASN A 268 -15.44 9.88 -3.06
CA ASN A 268 -14.44 10.80 -2.52
C ASN A 268 -14.15 10.45 -1.05
N VAL A 269 -13.18 9.63 -0.81
CA VAL A 269 -12.74 9.19 0.51
C VAL A 269 -11.21 9.14 0.50
N GLY A 270 -10.60 10.03 1.26
CA GLY A 270 -9.15 10.08 1.43
C GLY A 270 -8.63 8.83 2.13
N GLY A 271 -7.35 8.55 1.97
CA GLY A 271 -6.65 7.41 2.58
C GLY A 271 -5.35 7.16 1.88
N ILE A 272 -4.51 6.31 2.48
CA ILE A 272 -3.12 6.11 2.06
C ILE A 272 -2.83 4.71 1.55
N ASP A 273 -3.65 3.71 1.92
CA ASP A 273 -3.45 2.31 1.57
C ASP A 273 -4.45 1.85 0.52
N GLY A 274 -4.11 0.77 -0.18
CA GLY A 274 -4.95 0.17 -1.20
C GLY A 274 -6.27 -0.39 -0.68
N VAL A 275 -6.93 -1.18 -1.50
CA VAL A 275 -8.26 -1.72 -1.23
C VAL A 275 -8.28 -3.25 -1.36
N ALA A 276 -9.23 -3.89 -0.68
CA ALA A 276 -9.63 -5.26 -1.01
C ALA A 276 -11.07 -5.28 -1.53
N ALA A 277 -11.42 -6.32 -2.25
CA ALA A 277 -12.79 -6.54 -2.69
C ALA A 277 -13.14 -8.02 -2.72
N ASP A 278 -14.43 -8.31 -2.62
CA ASP A 278 -15.03 -9.60 -2.92
C ASP A 278 -16.24 -9.43 -3.87
N ASP A 279 -17.00 -10.49 -4.03
CA ASP A 279 -18.19 -10.51 -4.89
C ASP A 279 -19.30 -9.52 -4.46
N ARG A 280 -19.23 -8.95 -3.25
CA ARG A 280 -20.25 -8.08 -2.68
C ARG A 280 -19.77 -6.68 -2.36
N TYR A 281 -18.53 -6.55 -1.86
CA TYR A 281 -18.05 -5.31 -1.29
C TYR A 281 -16.61 -4.96 -1.70
N VAL A 282 -16.33 -3.67 -1.61
CA VAL A 282 -14.96 -3.10 -1.62
C VAL A 282 -14.69 -2.52 -0.24
N TYR A 283 -13.52 -2.77 0.31
CA TYR A 283 -13.13 -2.38 1.68
C TYR A 283 -11.90 -1.49 1.66
N ALA A 284 -11.91 -0.44 2.46
CA ALA A 284 -10.73 0.38 2.69
C ALA A 284 -10.82 1.15 4.01
N GLY A 285 -9.67 1.46 4.61
CA GLY A 285 -9.55 2.47 5.66
C GLY A 285 -9.38 3.86 5.08
N ASP A 286 -9.90 4.91 5.73
CA ASP A 286 -9.56 6.29 5.41
C ASP A 286 -8.27 6.74 6.13
N ALA A 287 -7.89 8.02 5.99
CA ALA A 287 -6.70 8.57 6.63
C ALA A 287 -6.72 8.55 8.17
N SER A 288 -7.87 8.29 8.78
CA SER A 288 -8.05 8.11 10.22
C SER A 288 -8.26 6.66 10.63
N ASP A 289 -8.04 5.70 9.71
CA ASP A 289 -8.32 4.27 9.87
C ASP A 289 -9.82 3.95 10.11
N ARG A 290 -10.74 4.85 9.72
CA ARG A 290 -12.15 4.49 9.64
C ARG A 290 -12.34 3.56 8.46
N ILE A 291 -12.82 2.35 8.74
CA ILE A 291 -13.04 1.33 7.71
C ILE A 291 -14.43 1.53 7.12
N THR A 292 -14.52 1.48 5.80
CA THR A 292 -15.79 1.51 5.07
C THR A 292 -15.86 0.34 4.10
N ALA A 293 -17.03 -0.27 3.99
CA ALA A 293 -17.39 -1.21 2.94
C ALA A 293 -18.42 -0.57 2.01
N TRP A 294 -18.17 -0.66 0.71
CA TRP A 294 -19.09 -0.23 -0.34
C TRP A 294 -19.56 -1.42 -1.14
N LYS A 295 -20.83 -1.42 -1.56
CA LYS A 295 -21.33 -2.41 -2.51
C LYS A 295 -20.54 -2.33 -3.81
N ILE A 296 -19.95 -3.43 -4.24
CA ILE A 296 -19.05 -3.43 -5.42
C ILE A 296 -19.74 -2.98 -6.71
N ALA A 297 -21.03 -3.27 -6.85
CA ALA A 297 -21.80 -2.95 -8.05
C ALA A 297 -22.16 -1.45 -8.16
N THR A 298 -22.39 -0.73 -7.05
CA THR A 298 -22.95 0.63 -7.06
C THR A 298 -22.11 1.66 -6.31
N GLY A 299 -21.18 1.21 -5.48
CA GLY A 299 -20.42 2.08 -4.59
C GLY A 299 -21.25 2.61 -3.41
N ASP A 300 -22.49 2.12 -3.18
CA ASP A 300 -23.25 2.51 -2.01
C ASP A 300 -22.59 1.98 -0.75
N MET A 301 -22.55 2.82 0.30
CA MET A 301 -22.01 2.44 1.59
C MET A 301 -22.87 1.33 2.19
N ALA A 302 -22.24 0.19 2.51
CA ALA A 302 -22.90 -0.91 3.20
C ALA A 302 -22.77 -0.78 4.71
N TRP A 303 -21.57 -0.51 5.19
CA TRP A 303 -21.28 -0.24 6.59
C TRP A 303 -20.00 0.57 6.76
N THR A 304 -19.82 1.12 7.95
CA THR A 304 -18.58 1.77 8.38
C THR A 304 -18.24 1.39 9.81
N SER A 305 -16.97 1.41 10.18
CA SER A 305 -16.49 1.14 11.54
C SER A 305 -15.35 2.10 11.91
N ASP A 306 -15.45 2.69 13.09
CA ASP A 306 -14.46 3.59 13.69
C ASP A 306 -13.68 2.92 14.84
N LYS A 307 -13.92 1.64 15.10
CA LYS A 307 -13.37 0.87 16.22
C LYS A 307 -11.86 0.65 16.18
N LEU A 308 -11.23 0.88 15.03
CA LEU A 308 -9.78 0.73 14.81
C LEU A 308 -9.12 2.06 14.40
N GLN A 309 -9.73 3.20 14.69
CA GLN A 309 -9.17 4.50 14.32
C GLN A 309 -7.76 4.74 14.89
N TYR A 310 -6.92 5.36 14.07
CA TYR A 310 -5.55 5.79 14.37
C TYR A 310 -4.61 4.65 14.80
N ARG A 311 -4.90 3.42 14.36
CA ARG A 311 -4.06 2.26 14.66
C ARG A 311 -3.01 1.97 13.58
N GLY A 312 -2.98 2.73 12.50
CA GLY A 312 -2.06 2.52 11.37
C GLY A 312 -2.36 1.20 10.68
N LEU A 313 -3.57 1.09 10.15
CA LEU A 313 -4.03 -0.14 9.49
C LEU A 313 -3.28 -0.36 8.17
N SER A 314 -2.97 -1.62 7.86
CA SER A 314 -2.52 -2.04 6.54
C SER A 314 -3.67 -1.99 5.53
N ALA A 315 -3.35 -2.09 4.24
CA ALA A 315 -4.36 -2.46 3.25
C ALA A 315 -5.05 -3.78 3.64
N PRO A 316 -6.35 -3.93 3.37
CA PRO A 316 -7.11 -5.11 3.78
C PRO A 316 -6.90 -6.35 2.90
N LEU A 317 -7.37 -7.49 3.42
CA LEU A 317 -7.62 -8.72 2.65
C LEU A 317 -9.06 -9.17 2.89
N SER A 318 -9.84 -9.44 1.83
CA SER A 318 -11.10 -10.16 1.97
C SER A 318 -10.85 -11.67 1.86
N ILE A 319 -11.26 -12.43 2.87
CA ILE A 319 -11.10 -13.88 2.91
C ILE A 319 -12.32 -14.55 3.57
N GLY A 320 -12.98 -15.42 2.82
CA GLY A 320 -14.18 -16.12 3.28
C GLY A 320 -15.31 -15.14 3.64
N LYS A 321 -15.75 -15.15 4.90
CA LYS A 321 -16.78 -14.24 5.43
C LYS A 321 -16.20 -13.08 6.24
N THR A 322 -14.90 -12.80 6.08
CA THR A 322 -14.21 -11.76 6.85
C THR A 322 -13.41 -10.82 5.97
N VAL A 323 -13.20 -9.62 6.45
CA VAL A 323 -12.17 -8.71 5.98
C VAL A 323 -11.12 -8.55 7.08
N VAL A 324 -9.85 -8.62 6.70
CA VAL A 324 -8.72 -8.67 7.63
C VAL A 324 -7.84 -7.45 7.45
N PHE A 325 -7.41 -6.86 8.56
CA PHE A 325 -6.45 -5.76 8.61
C PHE A 325 -5.33 -6.10 9.60
N GLY A 326 -4.12 -5.69 9.29
CA GLY A 326 -3.05 -5.59 10.27
C GLY A 326 -2.95 -4.19 10.85
N ASP A 327 -2.34 -4.01 12.03
CA ASP A 327 -2.13 -2.70 12.61
C ASP A 327 -0.65 -2.42 12.94
N ALA A 328 -0.38 -1.19 13.40
CA ALA A 328 0.98 -0.74 13.73
C ALA A 328 1.56 -1.40 14.99
N ASP A 329 0.72 -2.02 15.83
CA ASP A 329 1.13 -2.77 17.04
C ASP A 329 1.33 -4.26 16.75
N GLY A 330 1.23 -4.68 15.46
CA GLY A 330 1.38 -6.07 15.05
C GLY A 330 0.18 -6.94 15.37
N THR A 331 -0.99 -6.35 15.53
CA THR A 331 -2.24 -7.09 15.74
C THR A 331 -2.97 -7.30 14.42
N VAL A 332 -3.46 -8.51 14.21
CA VAL A 332 -4.31 -8.87 13.08
C VAL A 332 -5.76 -8.88 13.52
N HIS A 333 -6.63 -8.18 12.79
CA HIS A 333 -8.05 -8.00 13.09
C HIS A 333 -8.90 -8.64 11.99
N TRP A 334 -9.73 -9.60 12.34
CA TRP A 334 -10.76 -10.17 11.46
C TRP A 334 -12.09 -9.51 11.78
N LEU A 335 -12.71 -8.89 10.79
CA LEU A 335 -14.02 -8.27 10.89
C LEU A 335 -15.01 -9.04 10.03
N ALA A 336 -16.27 -9.15 10.47
CA ALA A 336 -17.32 -9.73 9.65
C ALA A 336 -17.53 -8.88 8.38
N ARG A 337 -17.46 -9.49 7.19
CA ARG A 337 -17.54 -8.79 5.92
C ARG A 337 -18.83 -8.01 5.71
N ASP A 338 -19.95 -8.50 6.29
CA ASP A 338 -21.27 -7.93 6.10
C ASP A 338 -21.63 -6.81 7.10
N THR A 339 -20.90 -6.68 8.22
CA THR A 339 -21.23 -5.75 9.30
C THR A 339 -20.06 -4.95 9.85
N GLY A 340 -18.82 -5.33 9.54
CA GLY A 340 -17.62 -4.71 10.11
C GLY A 340 -17.39 -5.04 11.60
N GLN A 341 -18.19 -5.93 12.20
CA GLN A 341 -18.02 -6.33 13.60
C GLN A 341 -16.77 -7.20 13.78
N ALA A 342 -16.00 -6.93 14.86
CA ALA A 342 -14.84 -7.74 15.21
C ALA A 342 -15.25 -9.21 15.49
N GLN A 343 -14.50 -10.14 14.88
CA GLN A 343 -14.71 -11.58 14.98
C GLN A 343 -13.57 -12.29 15.69
N LEU A 344 -12.34 -11.89 15.39
CA LEU A 344 -11.13 -12.47 15.95
C LEU A 344 -10.02 -11.44 15.95
N ARG A 345 -9.09 -11.56 16.88
CA ARG A 345 -7.89 -10.75 16.98
C ARG A 345 -6.74 -11.63 17.43
N LEU A 346 -5.64 -11.62 16.68
CA LEU A 346 -4.44 -12.39 17.02
C LEU A 346 -3.20 -11.50 16.94
N PRO A 347 -2.26 -11.66 17.89
CA PRO A 347 -1.00 -10.93 17.88
C PRO A 347 0.02 -11.56 16.91
N THR A 348 1.02 -10.77 16.53
CA THR A 348 2.25 -11.21 15.89
C THR A 348 3.45 -10.94 16.82
N ASP A 349 4.55 -10.37 16.30
CA ASP A 349 5.75 -10.03 17.07
C ASP A 349 5.72 -8.62 17.71
N GLY A 350 4.60 -7.93 17.66
CA GLY A 350 4.43 -6.58 18.21
C GLY A 350 4.98 -5.46 17.31
N SER A 351 5.55 -5.77 16.15
CA SER A 351 5.95 -4.76 15.18
C SER A 351 4.89 -4.58 14.10
N ALA A 352 4.83 -3.37 13.51
CA ALA A 352 3.80 -3.00 12.54
C ALA A 352 3.67 -4.01 11.39
N ILE A 353 2.44 -4.35 11.02
CA ILE A 353 2.16 -5.09 9.78
C ILE A 353 2.28 -4.12 8.62
N VAL A 354 3.18 -4.39 7.68
CA VAL A 354 3.67 -3.43 6.66
C VAL A 354 3.28 -3.78 5.23
N ALA A 355 2.72 -4.96 5.02
CA ALA A 355 2.19 -5.39 3.72
C ALA A 355 0.71 -5.75 3.88
N ALA A 356 -0.05 -5.65 2.80
CA ALA A 356 -1.39 -6.21 2.77
C ALA A 356 -1.32 -7.71 3.10
N PRO A 357 -2.17 -8.23 4.00
CA PRO A 357 -2.29 -9.66 4.18
C PRO A 357 -2.61 -10.35 2.86
N VAL A 358 -2.06 -11.53 2.62
CA VAL A 358 -2.34 -12.33 1.42
C VAL A 358 -2.80 -13.73 1.81
N ALA A 359 -3.47 -14.43 0.89
CA ALA A 359 -3.93 -15.77 1.17
C ALA A 359 -3.65 -16.74 0.02
N SER A 360 -3.37 -17.98 0.39
CA SER A 360 -3.28 -19.13 -0.51
C SER A 360 -4.12 -20.26 0.07
N GLY A 361 -5.26 -20.54 -0.56
CA GLY A 361 -6.28 -21.42 0.01
C GLY A 361 -6.79 -20.89 1.36
N SER A 362 -6.73 -21.70 2.40
CA SER A 362 -7.12 -21.34 3.77
C SER A 362 -5.98 -20.70 4.59
N THR A 363 -4.77 -20.66 4.07
CA THR A 363 -3.62 -20.07 4.78
C THR A 363 -3.46 -18.60 4.42
N MET A 364 -3.55 -17.74 5.42
CA MET A 364 -3.31 -16.31 5.30
C MET A 364 -1.92 -15.97 5.86
N LEU A 365 -1.15 -15.15 5.16
CA LEU A 365 0.16 -14.66 5.57
C LEU A 365 0.09 -13.15 5.85
N VAL A 366 0.69 -12.74 6.95
CA VAL A 366 1.01 -11.34 7.26
C VAL A 366 2.52 -11.17 7.43
N VAL A 367 3.01 -9.98 7.09
CA VAL A 367 4.43 -9.63 7.18
C VAL A 367 4.60 -8.43 8.09
N THR A 368 5.48 -8.53 9.07
CA THR A 368 5.76 -7.46 10.01
C THR A 368 7.02 -6.67 9.62
N ARG A 369 7.14 -5.46 10.16
CA ARG A 369 8.30 -4.57 9.93
C ARG A 369 9.63 -5.20 10.30
N ASN A 370 9.64 -6.01 11.34
CA ASN A 370 10.86 -6.72 11.78
C ASN A 370 11.15 -7.99 10.95
N GLY A 371 10.39 -8.22 9.86
CA GLY A 371 10.57 -9.34 8.96
C GLY A 371 9.96 -10.64 9.48
N GLY A 372 9.09 -10.59 10.46
CA GLY A 372 8.28 -11.74 10.90
C GLY A 372 7.25 -12.10 9.83
N LEU A 373 7.15 -13.37 9.51
CA LEU A 373 6.19 -13.98 8.61
C LEU A 373 5.28 -14.86 9.44
N PHE A 374 4.01 -14.49 9.56
CA PHE A 374 3.04 -15.20 10.40
C PHE A 374 1.89 -15.71 9.54
N ALA A 375 1.73 -17.02 9.48
CA ALA A 375 0.65 -17.65 8.74
C ALA A 375 -0.46 -18.12 9.68
N PHE A 376 -1.68 -17.72 9.39
CA PHE A 376 -2.86 -18.06 10.17
C PHE A 376 -3.82 -18.92 9.36
N ARG A 377 -4.57 -19.78 10.07
CA ARG A 377 -5.67 -20.60 9.53
C ARG A 377 -6.86 -20.55 10.46
N PRO A 378 -8.06 -20.81 9.91
CA PRO A 378 -9.28 -21.03 10.70
C PRO A 378 -9.13 -22.16 11.74
#